data_66f0b74bdc4c79d3f22a85c11de03001
#
_entry.id   66f0b74bdc4c79d3f22a85c11de03001
#
_cell.length_a   1.000
_cell.length_b   1.000
_cell.length_c   1.000
_cell.angle_alpha   90.00
_cell.angle_beta   90.00
_cell.angle_gamma   90.00
#
_symmetry.space_group_name_H-M   'P 1'
#
loop_
_entity.id
_entity.type
_entity.pdbx_description
1 polymer ?
#
loop_
_entity_poly.entity_id
_entity_poly.type
_entity_poly.pdbx_seq_one_letter_code
_entity_poly.pdbx_strand_id
1 'polypeptide(L)'
;MKHLIKLFFIMLFSGNTYAQNIFSVDYENQADLKVFVVKYENQADLKVFKVKYKNQSVGNDGKWFFTEYANQAKKKIYFVKYENQSDLKIYFVDYSNQAGWLENKKKHLMY
;
A
#
# COMPACT_ATOMS: atom_id res chain seq x y z
N MET A 1 32.87 24.83 -3.78
CA MET A 1 32.53 24.50 -3.82
C MET A 1 32.17 23.51 -3.96
N LYS A 2 32.08 23.10 -4.15
CA LYS A 2 31.79 22.13 -4.36
C LYS A 2 31.19 21.41 -3.45
N HIS A 3 30.96 21.36 -2.61
CA HIS A 3 30.46 20.67 -1.69
C HIS A 3 29.19 20.62 -1.49
N LEU A 4 28.72 21.29 -1.69
CA LEU A 4 27.49 21.43 -1.49
C LEU A 4 26.76 20.58 -2.22
N ILE A 5 27.19 20.21 -3.14
CA ILE A 5 26.54 19.46 -3.94
C ILE A 5 26.20 18.24 -3.40
N LYS A 6 27.00 17.66 -2.82
CA LYS A 6 26.74 16.43 -2.37
C LYS A 6 25.75 16.33 -1.41
N LEU A 7 25.50 17.24 -0.77
CA LEU A 7 24.65 17.03 0.20
C LEU A 7 23.38 16.80 -0.25
N PHE A 8 22.92 17.36 -1.16
CA PHE A 8 21.65 17.19 -1.42
C PHE A 8 21.29 15.94 -1.95
N PHE A 9 22.13 15.27 -2.41
CA PHE A 9 21.71 14.11 -3.00
C PHE A 9 21.36 13.16 -1.98
N ILE A 10 21.66 13.39 -0.85
CA ILE A 10 21.35 12.55 0.13
C ILE A 10 19.95 12.45 0.31
N MET A 11 19.29 13.44 0.28
CA MET A 11 17.97 13.34 0.52
C MET A 11 17.33 12.65 -0.48
N LEU A 12 17.93 12.38 -1.50
CA LEU A 12 17.27 11.74 -2.44
C LEU A 12 16.82 10.49 -2.01
N PHE A 13 17.60 9.77 -1.38
CA PHE A 13 17.13 8.51 -1.10
C PHE A 13 16.30 8.50 0.05
N SER A 14 16.22 9.49 0.72
CA SER A 14 15.44 9.38 1.85
C SER A 14 14.04 9.31 1.42
N GLY A 15 13.70 9.78 0.31
CA GLY A 15 12.36 9.74 -0.06
C GLY A 15 11.94 8.53 -0.71
N ASN A 16 12.83 7.61 -0.93
CA ASN A 16 12.42 6.51 -1.66
C ASN A 16 11.89 5.45 -0.90
N THR A 17 11.72 5.53 0.31
CA THR A 17 11.20 4.44 0.99
C THR A 17 9.75 4.54 0.88
N TYR A 18 9.17 3.73 0.10
CA TYR A 18 7.77 3.70 -0.05
C TYR A 18 7.24 2.67 0.91
N ALA A 19 7.21 2.99 2.18
CA ALA A 19 6.68 2.08 3.17
C ALA A 19 5.18 2.06 3.00
N GLN A 20 4.60 0.90 2.90
CA GLN A 20 3.16 0.76 2.72
C GLN A 20 2.52 0.55 4.08
N ASN A 21 2.48 1.62 4.87
CA ASN A 21 1.81 1.59 6.16
C ASN A 21 0.35 1.93 5.92
N ILE A 22 -0.52 1.00 6.26
CA ILE A 22 -1.93 1.09 5.94
C ILE A 22 -2.74 1.18 7.22
N PHE A 23 -3.71 2.06 7.26
CA PHE A 23 -4.64 2.14 8.37
C PHE A 23 -6.05 1.93 7.84
N SER A 24 -6.79 1.02 8.46
CA SER A 24 -8.15 0.73 8.06
C SER A 24 -9.08 1.63 8.87
N VAL A 25 -9.83 2.50 8.20
CA VAL A 25 -10.73 3.42 8.85
C VAL A 25 -12.12 2.81 9.00
N ASP A 26 -12.90 3.31 9.94
CA ASP A 26 -14.23 2.78 10.21
C ASP A 26 -15.31 3.42 9.33
N TYR A 27 -15.03 4.58 8.76
CA TYR A 27 -16.02 5.31 7.98
C TYR A 27 -15.46 5.69 6.63
N GLU A 28 -16.27 5.51 5.60
CA GLU A 28 -15.85 5.73 4.22
C GLU A 28 -15.28 7.13 3.98
N ASN A 29 -15.87 8.17 4.61
CA ASN A 29 -15.42 9.52 4.36
C ASN A 29 -14.05 9.85 4.96
N GLN A 30 -13.47 8.92 5.71
CA GLN A 30 -12.13 9.11 6.27
C GLN A 30 -11.06 8.46 5.42
N ALA A 31 -11.44 7.75 4.37
CA ALA A 31 -10.48 6.95 3.61
C ALA A 31 -9.91 7.70 2.43
N ASP A 32 -8.66 7.38 2.12
CA ASP A 32 -8.03 7.82 0.89
C ASP A 32 -8.44 6.89 -0.25
N LEU A 33 -8.79 5.66 0.07
CA LEU A 33 -9.00 4.63 -0.92
C LEU A 33 -10.03 3.62 -0.43
N LYS A 34 -10.95 3.23 -1.29
CA LYS A 34 -11.93 2.19 -0.98
C LYS A 34 -11.46 0.87 -1.55
N VAL A 35 -11.42 -0.15 -0.73
CA VAL A 35 -10.83 -1.44 -1.07
C VAL A 35 -11.84 -2.55 -0.93
N PHE A 36 -11.89 -3.44 -1.90
CA PHE A 36 -12.74 -4.63 -1.84
C PHE A 36 -11.86 -5.87 -1.86
N VAL A 37 -12.12 -6.81 -0.95
CA VAL A 37 -11.37 -8.06 -0.90
C VAL A 37 -12.11 -9.08 -1.74
N VAL A 38 -11.50 -9.50 -2.83
CA VAL A 38 -12.12 -10.45 -3.75
C VAL A 38 -11.98 -11.86 -3.23
N LYS A 39 -12.88 -12.75 -3.70
CA LYS A 39 -12.91 -14.11 -3.27
C LYS A 39 -11.85 -14.96 -3.97
N TYR A 40 -11.53 -14.64 -5.20
CA TYR A 40 -10.58 -15.41 -5.99
C TYR A 40 -9.42 -14.56 -6.46
N GLU A 41 -8.25 -15.15 -6.42
CA GLU A 41 -7.00 -14.45 -6.70
C GLU A 41 -7.00 -13.74 -8.05
N ASN A 42 -7.52 -14.39 -9.07
CA ASN A 42 -7.48 -13.83 -10.41
C ASN A 42 -8.42 -12.64 -10.62
N GLN A 43 -9.22 -12.31 -9.62
CA GLN A 43 -10.11 -11.15 -9.71
C GLN A 43 -9.50 -9.91 -9.09
N ALA A 44 -8.34 -10.02 -8.50
CA ALA A 44 -7.72 -8.91 -7.78
C ALA A 44 -6.92 -8.01 -8.71
N ASP A 45 -6.78 -6.75 -8.32
CA ASP A 45 -5.83 -5.85 -8.96
C ASP A 45 -4.46 -6.05 -8.31
N LEU A 46 -4.45 -6.33 -7.02
CA LEU A 46 -3.22 -6.46 -6.24
C LEU A 46 -3.34 -7.61 -5.27
N LYS A 47 -2.32 -8.46 -5.23
CA LYS A 47 -2.24 -9.51 -4.23
C LYS A 47 -1.45 -8.95 -3.06
N VAL A 48 -2.01 -9.00 -1.87
CA VAL A 48 -1.45 -8.35 -0.68
C VAL A 48 -1.00 -9.37 0.34
N PHE A 49 0.23 -9.19 0.81
CA PHE A 49 0.74 -9.97 1.93
C PHE A 49 0.85 -9.02 3.13
N LYS A 50 0.25 -9.41 4.25
CA LYS A 50 0.32 -8.60 5.45
C LYS A 50 1.63 -8.87 6.13
N VAL A 51 2.53 -7.89 6.17
CA VAL A 51 3.81 -8.09 6.82
C VAL A 51 3.66 -7.84 8.32
N LYS A 52 4.52 -8.48 9.10
CA LYS A 52 4.45 -8.40 10.53
C LYS A 52 5.12 -7.15 11.09
N TYR A 53 6.14 -6.68 10.44
CA TYR A 53 6.89 -5.52 10.90
C TYR A 53 6.95 -4.43 9.85
N LYS A 54 6.91 -3.17 10.31
CA LYS A 54 6.88 -2.02 9.43
C LYS A 54 8.00 -1.99 8.42
N ASN A 55 9.19 -2.40 8.80
CA ASN A 55 10.34 -2.35 7.89
C ASN A 55 10.26 -3.38 6.77
N GLN A 56 9.26 -4.24 6.79
CA GLN A 56 9.07 -5.21 5.73
C GLN A 56 8.13 -4.71 4.64
N SER A 57 7.52 -3.53 4.82
CA SER A 57 6.53 -3.01 3.88
C SER A 57 7.16 -2.03 2.89
N VAL A 58 8.30 -2.38 2.35
CA VAL A 58 9.01 -1.52 1.44
C VAL A 58 8.52 -1.71 0.04
N GLY A 59 8.46 -0.64 -0.74
CA GLY A 59 8.07 -0.75 -2.14
C GLY A 59 6.56 -0.72 -2.33
N ASN A 60 6.13 -0.72 -3.57
CA ASN A 60 4.71 -0.71 -3.91
C ASN A 60 4.40 -2.00 -4.64
N ASP A 61 4.53 -3.12 -3.95
CA ASP A 61 4.32 -4.42 -4.54
C ASP A 61 3.45 -5.33 -3.68
N GLY A 62 2.61 -4.76 -2.87
CA GLY A 62 1.62 -5.54 -2.13
C GLY A 62 2.02 -5.97 -0.74
N LYS A 63 3.15 -5.54 -0.24
CA LYS A 63 3.54 -5.87 1.14
C LYS A 63 3.07 -4.75 2.04
N TRP A 64 1.98 -4.99 2.75
CA TRP A 64 1.32 -3.97 3.55
C TRP A 64 1.53 -4.22 5.03
N PHE A 65 1.87 -3.15 5.76
CA PHE A 65 1.91 -3.20 7.21
C PHE A 65 0.70 -2.44 7.72
N PHE A 66 -0.17 -3.11 8.48
CA PHE A 66 -1.34 -2.46 9.03
C PHE A 66 -0.97 -1.82 10.35
N THR A 67 -0.95 -0.49 10.38
CA THR A 67 -0.61 0.25 11.58
C THR A 67 -1.86 0.49 12.42
N GLU A 68 -1.67 0.66 13.71
CA GLU A 68 -2.78 0.95 14.62
C GLU A 68 -3.02 2.46 14.73
N TYR A 69 -2.19 3.28 14.11
CA TYR A 69 -2.28 4.72 14.27
C TYR A 69 -2.47 5.41 12.93
N ALA A 70 -3.59 6.13 12.81
CA ALA A 70 -3.93 6.79 11.56
C ALA A 70 -2.85 7.77 11.10
N ASN A 71 -2.21 8.47 12.05
CA ASN A 71 -1.23 9.48 11.69
C ASN A 71 0.09 8.89 11.19
N GLN A 72 0.24 7.57 11.26
CA GLN A 72 1.43 6.92 10.74
C GLN A 72 1.16 6.24 9.41
N ALA A 73 -0.06 6.32 8.92
CA ALA A 73 -0.42 5.62 7.69
C ALA A 73 0.01 6.37 6.46
N LYS A 74 0.48 5.65 5.46
CA LYS A 74 0.70 6.22 4.16
C LYS A 74 -0.63 6.31 3.44
N LYS A 75 -1.49 5.32 3.62
CA LYS A 75 -2.83 5.31 3.03
C LYS A 75 -3.84 4.87 4.07
N LYS A 76 -4.95 5.57 4.11
CA LYS A 76 -6.09 5.16 4.94
C LYS A 76 -7.08 4.50 4.01
N ILE A 77 -7.49 3.29 4.31
CA ILE A 77 -8.39 2.56 3.45
C ILE A 77 -9.68 2.23 4.17
N TYR A 78 -10.73 2.08 3.39
CA TYR A 78 -12.03 1.64 3.91
C TYR A 78 -12.41 0.39 3.14
N PHE A 79 -12.69 -0.71 3.85
CA PHE A 79 -13.10 -1.95 3.21
C PHE A 79 -14.58 -1.87 2.88
N VAL A 80 -14.91 -1.89 1.59
CA VAL A 80 -16.30 -1.82 1.17
C VAL A 80 -16.90 -3.21 1.06
N LYS A 81 -18.22 -3.31 1.14
CA LYS A 81 -18.92 -4.56 1.08
C LYS A 81 -19.17 -5.02 -0.34
N TYR A 82 -19.22 -4.10 -1.29
CA TYR A 82 -19.58 -4.44 -2.66
C TYR A 82 -18.49 -4.02 -3.63
N GLU A 83 -18.18 -4.91 -4.54
CA GLU A 83 -17.08 -4.71 -5.48
C GLU A 83 -17.22 -3.41 -6.30
N ASN A 84 -18.44 -3.06 -6.71
CA ASN A 84 -18.64 -1.89 -7.54
C ASN A 84 -18.42 -0.57 -6.80
N GLN A 85 -18.19 -0.61 -5.50
CA GLN A 85 -17.92 0.59 -4.73
C GLN A 85 -16.42 0.80 -4.52
N SER A 86 -15.59 -0.13 -4.99
CA SER A 86 -14.17 -0.08 -4.66
C SER A 86 -13.35 0.67 -5.68
N ASP A 87 -12.25 1.24 -5.20
CA ASP A 87 -11.24 1.81 -6.06
C ASP A 87 -10.18 0.75 -6.39
N LEU A 88 -9.98 -0.19 -5.49
CA LEU A 88 -8.94 -1.21 -5.63
C LEU A 88 -9.46 -2.54 -5.13
N LYS A 89 -9.24 -3.60 -5.90
CA LYS A 89 -9.61 -4.96 -5.52
C LYS A 89 -8.36 -5.70 -5.10
N ILE A 90 -8.38 -6.31 -3.94
CA ILE A 90 -7.22 -7.03 -3.43
C ILE A 90 -7.57 -8.45 -3.05
N TYR A 91 -6.53 -9.29 -3.00
CA TYR A 91 -6.64 -10.66 -2.53
C TYR A 91 -5.47 -10.87 -1.57
N PHE A 92 -5.77 -11.35 -0.34
CA PHE A 92 -4.71 -11.59 0.63
C PHE A 92 -4.04 -12.93 0.36
N VAL A 93 -2.71 -12.92 0.30
CA VAL A 93 -1.93 -14.14 0.09
C VAL A 93 -1.20 -14.53 1.36
N ASP A 94 -0.79 -15.78 1.44
CA ASP A 94 -0.19 -16.32 2.65
C ASP A 94 1.32 -16.17 2.72
N TYR A 95 1.97 -15.90 1.61
CA TYR A 95 3.43 -15.80 1.56
C TYR A 95 3.87 -14.54 0.83
N SER A 96 4.94 -13.93 1.30
CA SER A 96 5.39 -12.65 0.75
C SER A 96 5.76 -12.73 -0.72
N ASN A 97 6.27 -13.87 -1.18
CA ASN A 97 6.65 -14.00 -2.58
C ASN A 97 5.46 -14.12 -3.51
N GLN A 98 4.25 -14.20 -2.97
CA GLN A 98 3.05 -14.25 -3.79
C GLN A 98 2.43 -12.87 -3.96
N ALA A 99 2.92 -11.86 -3.25
CA ALA A 99 2.36 -10.51 -3.33
C ALA A 99 2.74 -9.85 -4.65
N GLY A 100 1.91 -8.96 -5.13
CA GLY A 100 2.25 -8.20 -6.32
C GLY A 100 1.03 -7.79 -7.12
N TRP A 101 1.25 -6.87 -8.04
CA TRP A 101 0.20 -6.37 -8.92
C TRP A 101 -0.08 -7.37 -10.03
N LEU A 102 -1.36 -7.64 -10.28
CA LEU A 102 -1.75 -8.45 -11.42
C LEU A 102 -1.84 -7.57 -12.66
N GLU A 103 -2.15 -6.30 -12.47
CA GLU A 103 -2.14 -5.31 -13.54
C GLU A 103 -1.58 -4.04 -12.99
N ASN A 104 -0.96 -3.23 -13.82
CA ASN A 104 -0.35 -1.99 -13.36
C ASN A 104 -1.24 -0.77 -13.47
N LYS A 105 -2.46 -0.92 -13.99
CA LYS A 105 -3.35 0.19 -14.18
C LYS A 105 -3.63 0.97 -12.94
N LYS A 106 -3.73 0.34 -11.79
CA LYS A 106 -4.09 0.99 -10.54
C LYS A 106 -2.93 1.15 -9.58
N LYS A 107 -1.72 0.84 -10.05
CA LYS A 107 -0.56 0.92 -9.18
C LYS A 107 -0.34 2.33 -8.63
N HIS A 108 -0.71 3.34 -9.40
CA HIS A 108 -0.56 4.72 -8.96
C HIS A 108 -1.39 5.06 -7.73
N LEU A 109 -2.43 4.31 -7.45
CA LEU A 109 -3.28 4.59 -6.30
C LEU A 109 -2.55 4.35 -4.98
N MET A 110 -1.49 3.56 -5.00
CA MET A 110 -0.77 3.20 -3.79
C MET A 110 0.55 3.95 -3.63
N TYR A 111 0.81 4.95 -4.42
CA TYR A 111 1.99 5.77 -4.25
C TYR A 111 1.79 6.89 -3.25
#